data_6d27ec3f528087b24380b1f15553855b
#
_entry.id   6d27ec3f528087b24380b1f15553855b
#
_cell.length_a   1.000
_cell.length_b   1.000
_cell.length_c   1.000
_cell.angle_alpha   90.00
_cell.angle_beta   90.00
_cell.angle_gamma   90.00
#
_symmetry.space_group_name_H-M   'P 1'
#
loop_
_entity.id
_entity.type
_entity.pdbx_description
1 polymer ?
#
loop_
_entity_poly.entity_id
_entity_poly.type
_entity_poly.pdbx_seq_one_letter_code
_entity_poly.pdbx_strand_id
1 'polypeptide(L)'
;MEDKKNFGFGTQIRKSPYFNSTVKWGATGFSVYNHMYIPRDFGSPEQNFWNLVNEAILCDVAVERQVEITGPDATKFIQLLTPRDLSKLSV
;
A
#
# COMPACT_ATOMS: atom_id res chain seq x y z
N MET A 1 -10.74 -30.39 1.76
CA MET A 1 -10.63 -29.68 0.46
C MET A 1 -10.43 -28.22 0.78
N GLU A 2 -9.22 -27.71 0.54
CA GLU A 2 -8.99 -26.26 0.70
C GLU A 2 -9.81 -25.51 -0.34
N ASP A 3 -10.75 -24.67 0.12
CA ASP A 3 -11.41 -23.70 -0.75
C ASP A 3 -10.34 -22.76 -1.31
N LYS A 4 -9.92 -23.03 -2.53
CA LYS A 4 -9.09 -22.06 -3.26
C LYS A 4 -9.93 -20.82 -3.51
N LYS A 5 -9.72 -19.80 -2.72
CA LYS A 5 -10.31 -18.49 -2.98
C LYS A 5 -9.91 -18.05 -4.38
N ASN A 6 -10.89 -17.88 -5.23
CA ASN A 6 -10.68 -17.44 -6.59
C ASN A 6 -10.91 -15.93 -6.64
N PHE A 7 -9.84 -15.19 -6.84
CA PHE A 7 -9.91 -13.74 -6.98
C PHE A 7 -9.96 -13.37 -8.46
N GLY A 8 -10.94 -12.53 -8.85
CA GLY A 8 -10.97 -11.93 -10.18
C GLY A 8 -10.04 -10.71 -10.24
N PHE A 9 -8.94 -10.82 -10.96
CA PHE A 9 -7.99 -9.71 -11.12
C PHE A 9 -8.00 -9.16 -12.54
N GLY A 10 -7.97 -7.84 -12.66
CA GLY A 10 -7.79 -7.14 -13.93
C GLY A 10 -6.33 -7.18 -14.38
N THR A 11 -6.12 -7.24 -15.70
CA THR A 11 -4.77 -7.34 -16.30
C THR A 11 -3.98 -6.03 -16.23
N GLN A 12 -4.66 -4.90 -16.01
CA GLN A 12 -4.03 -3.57 -15.98
C GLN A 12 -3.77 -3.07 -14.55
N ILE A 13 -4.06 -3.87 -13.55
CA ILE A 13 -3.83 -3.55 -12.14
C ILE A 13 -2.60 -4.34 -11.68
N ARG A 14 -1.68 -3.66 -11.02
CA ARG A 14 -0.45 -4.30 -10.53
C ARG A 14 -0.70 -5.07 -9.25
N LYS A 15 0.10 -6.11 -9.05
CA LYS A 15 0.20 -6.81 -7.78
C LYS A 15 1.41 -6.28 -7.00
N SER A 16 1.25 -6.13 -5.69
CA SER A 16 2.36 -5.82 -4.80
C SER A 16 3.44 -6.90 -4.86
N PRO A 17 4.73 -6.58 -4.62
CA PRO A 17 5.78 -7.59 -4.42
C PRO A 17 5.44 -8.59 -3.31
N TYR A 18 4.60 -8.19 -2.36
CA TYR A 18 4.15 -9.01 -1.23
C TYR A 18 2.81 -9.70 -1.46
N PHE A 19 2.24 -9.60 -2.67
CA PHE A 19 0.90 -10.13 -2.97
C PHE A 19 0.74 -11.58 -2.54
N ASN A 20 1.66 -12.46 -2.94
CA ASN A 20 1.59 -13.88 -2.60
C ASN A 20 1.68 -14.11 -1.09
N SER A 21 2.45 -13.30 -0.38
CA SER A 21 2.54 -13.34 1.07
C SER A 21 1.21 -12.95 1.72
N THR A 22 0.54 -11.90 1.23
CA THR A 22 -0.77 -11.49 1.75
C THR A 22 -1.82 -12.58 1.55
N VAL A 23 -1.82 -13.26 0.40
CA VAL A 23 -2.71 -14.40 0.14
C VAL A 23 -2.40 -15.55 1.10
N LYS A 24 -1.13 -15.89 1.26
CA LYS A 24 -0.68 -16.95 2.19
C LYS A 24 -1.12 -16.67 3.63
N TRP A 25 -1.06 -15.44 4.07
CA TRP A 25 -1.45 -15.03 5.42
C TRP A 25 -2.95 -14.78 5.57
N GLY A 26 -3.74 -15.09 4.56
CA GLY A 26 -5.18 -15.17 4.67
C GLY A 26 -5.95 -13.91 4.25
N ALA A 27 -5.39 -13.09 3.38
CA ALA A 27 -6.14 -11.99 2.80
C ALA A 27 -7.46 -12.50 2.20
N THR A 28 -8.57 -11.87 2.58
CA THR A 28 -9.92 -12.29 2.18
C THR A 28 -10.48 -11.51 1.00
N GLY A 29 -9.84 -10.42 0.65
CA GLY A 29 -10.20 -9.60 -0.50
C GLY A 29 -9.17 -8.51 -0.74
N PHE A 30 -9.27 -7.88 -1.90
CA PHE A 30 -8.37 -6.82 -2.32
C PHE A 30 -9.16 -5.60 -2.77
N SER A 31 -8.64 -4.44 -2.47
CA SER A 31 -9.06 -3.16 -3.04
C SER A 31 -8.00 -2.68 -4.04
N VAL A 32 -8.36 -1.73 -4.86
CA VAL A 32 -7.42 -1.09 -5.79
C VAL A 32 -7.14 0.33 -5.30
N TYR A 33 -5.88 0.62 -5.14
CA TYR A 33 -5.39 1.94 -4.83
C TYR A 33 -4.10 2.21 -5.59
N ASN A 34 -4.00 3.37 -6.22
CA ASN A 34 -2.83 3.74 -7.02
C ASN A 34 -2.44 2.66 -8.06
N HIS A 35 -3.44 2.10 -8.75
CA HIS A 35 -3.28 1.04 -9.77
C HIS A 35 -2.64 -0.26 -9.24
N MET A 36 -2.79 -0.56 -7.95
CA MET A 36 -2.27 -1.76 -7.33
C MET A 36 -3.32 -2.41 -6.44
N TYR A 37 -3.31 -3.74 -6.41
CA TYR A 37 -4.11 -4.49 -5.44
C TYR A 37 -3.49 -4.39 -4.06
N ILE A 38 -4.27 -3.92 -3.10
CA ILE A 38 -3.91 -3.95 -1.69
C ILE A 38 -4.88 -4.86 -0.93
N PRO A 39 -4.41 -5.62 0.07
CA PRO A 39 -5.30 -6.44 0.87
C PRO A 39 -6.26 -5.54 1.66
N ARG A 40 -7.53 -5.90 1.63
CA ARG A 40 -8.59 -5.15 2.32
C ARG A 40 -8.76 -5.59 3.76
N ASP A 41 -8.71 -6.89 3.98
CA ASP A 41 -8.84 -7.49 5.31
C ASP A 41 -8.28 -8.92 5.32
N PHE A 42 -8.07 -9.45 6.53
CA PHE A 42 -7.54 -10.79 6.77
C PHE A 42 -8.50 -11.64 7.63
N GLY A 43 -9.78 -11.57 7.31
CA GLY A 43 -10.82 -12.33 8.00
C GLY A 43 -11.76 -11.40 8.77
N SER A 44 -11.69 -11.39 10.09
CA SER A 44 -12.53 -10.57 10.94
C SER A 44 -11.96 -9.15 11.11
N PRO A 45 -12.65 -8.09 10.63
CA PRO A 45 -12.23 -6.72 10.86
C PRO A 45 -12.12 -6.36 12.35
N GLU A 46 -13.00 -6.91 13.17
CA GLU A 46 -12.97 -6.70 14.63
C GLU A 46 -11.71 -7.29 15.24
N GLN A 47 -11.35 -8.51 14.88
CA GLN A 47 -10.11 -9.13 15.37
C GLN A 47 -8.88 -8.35 14.89
N ASN A 48 -8.86 -7.90 13.66
CA ASN A 48 -7.77 -7.09 13.12
C ASN A 48 -7.61 -5.77 13.87
N PHE A 49 -8.73 -5.14 14.23
CA PHE A 49 -8.72 -3.92 15.05
C PHE A 49 -8.10 -4.17 16.44
N TRP A 50 -8.51 -5.24 17.11
CA TRP A 50 -7.98 -5.55 18.43
C TRP A 50 -6.50 -5.97 18.38
N ASN A 51 -6.08 -6.64 17.32
CA ASN A 51 -4.66 -6.91 17.09
C ASN A 51 -3.85 -5.62 16.95
N LEU A 52 -4.40 -4.63 16.24
CA LEU A 52 -3.74 -3.32 16.12
C LEU A 52 -3.59 -2.62 17.48
N VAL A 53 -4.62 -2.71 18.32
CA VAL A 53 -4.65 -2.00 19.61
C VAL A 53 -3.77 -2.70 20.66
N ASN A 54 -3.82 -4.02 20.73
CA ASN A 54 -3.24 -4.80 21.84
C ASN A 54 -1.95 -5.54 21.47
N GLU A 55 -1.68 -5.72 20.18
CA GLU A 55 -0.57 -6.51 19.69
C GLU A 55 0.24 -5.72 18.66
N ALA A 56 0.58 -6.33 17.54
CA ALA A 56 1.24 -5.70 16.41
C ALA A 56 0.62 -6.18 15.10
N ILE A 57 0.60 -5.30 14.12
CA ILE A 57 0.18 -5.64 12.75
C ILE A 57 1.29 -5.30 11.77
N LEU A 58 1.24 -5.96 10.63
CA LEU A 58 2.11 -5.69 9.50
C LEU A 58 1.24 -5.32 8.30
N CYS A 59 1.49 -4.14 7.72
CA CYS A 59 0.76 -3.64 6.57
C CYS A 59 1.61 -3.67 5.30
N ASP A 60 1.05 -4.17 4.20
CA ASP A 60 1.65 -4.01 2.88
C ASP A 60 1.37 -2.59 2.37
N VAL A 61 2.40 -1.77 2.32
CA VAL A 61 2.32 -0.38 1.84
C VAL A 61 3.05 -0.17 0.51
N ALA A 62 3.32 -1.23 -0.24
CA ALA A 62 4.00 -1.16 -1.52
C ALA A 62 3.22 -0.35 -2.58
N VAL A 63 1.96 -0.06 -2.33
CA VAL A 63 1.12 0.82 -3.15
C VAL A 63 1.61 2.27 -3.17
N GLU A 64 2.28 2.70 -2.11
CA GLU A 64 2.90 4.02 -2.05
C GLU A 64 4.12 4.06 -2.97
N ARG A 65 4.07 4.97 -3.94
CA ARG A 65 5.15 5.14 -4.92
C ARG A 65 6.09 6.24 -4.51
N GLN A 66 7.37 6.03 -4.78
CA GLN A 66 8.40 7.03 -4.61
C GLN A 66 8.72 7.67 -5.97
N VAL A 67 8.87 8.98 -5.96
CA VAL A 67 9.32 9.75 -7.12
C VAL A 67 10.58 10.50 -6.72
N GLU A 68 11.70 10.17 -7.35
CA GLU A 68 12.95 10.86 -7.15
C GLU A 68 13.05 12.06 -8.11
N ILE A 69 13.36 13.23 -7.57
CA ILE A 69 13.59 14.44 -8.35
C ILE A 69 14.96 14.99 -7.97
N THR A 70 15.85 15.03 -8.95
CA THR A 70 17.25 15.44 -8.78
C THR A 70 17.60 16.61 -9.66
N GLY A 71 18.67 17.30 -9.31
CA GLY A 71 19.19 18.43 -10.06
C GLY A 71 19.25 19.72 -9.23
N PRO A 72 19.92 20.76 -9.74
CA PRO A 72 20.13 22.02 -8.99
C PRO A 72 18.83 22.76 -8.66
N ASP A 73 17.78 22.60 -9.47
CA ASP A 73 16.49 23.25 -9.28
C ASP A 73 15.40 22.31 -8.75
N ALA A 74 15.75 21.12 -8.29
CA ALA A 74 14.80 20.11 -7.82
C ALA A 74 13.88 20.65 -6.73
N THR A 75 14.42 21.32 -5.72
CA THR A 75 13.65 21.90 -4.62
C THR A 75 12.68 22.98 -5.11
N LYS A 76 13.11 23.86 -5.98
CA LYS A 76 12.24 24.89 -6.56
C LYS A 76 11.13 24.28 -7.38
N PHE A 77 11.45 23.27 -8.18
CA PHE A 77 10.46 22.56 -9.00
C PHE A 77 9.40 21.89 -8.16
N ILE A 78 9.81 21.16 -7.13
CA ILE A 78 8.86 20.50 -6.21
C ILE A 78 8.00 21.53 -5.49
N GLN A 79 8.57 22.65 -5.05
CA GLN A 79 7.80 23.68 -4.37
C GLN A 79 6.71 24.28 -5.27
N LEU A 80 6.92 24.36 -6.57
CA LEU A 80 5.90 24.78 -7.52
C LEU A 80 4.75 23.77 -7.68
N LEU A 81 5.03 22.48 -7.48
CA LEU A 81 4.05 21.41 -7.69
C LEU A 81 3.22 21.09 -6.44
N THR A 82 3.64 21.52 -5.26
CA THR A 82 2.96 21.23 -4.00
C THR A 82 2.48 22.49 -3.30
N PRO A 83 1.29 22.48 -2.67
CA PRO A 83 0.81 23.60 -1.86
C PRO A 83 1.51 23.70 -0.50
N ARG A 84 2.30 22.70 -0.11
CA ARG A 84 3.00 22.68 1.17
C ARG A 84 4.28 23.50 1.09
N ASP A 85 4.59 24.20 2.19
CA ASP A 85 5.88 24.85 2.35
C ASP A 85 6.96 23.81 2.68
N LEU A 86 7.88 23.62 1.74
CA LEU A 86 8.98 22.66 1.86
C LEU A 86 10.28 23.29 2.41
N SER A 87 10.27 24.57 2.79
CA SER A 87 11.47 25.29 3.24
C SER A 87 12.13 24.69 4.49
N LYS A 88 11.32 23.98 5.29
CA LYS A 88 11.79 23.32 6.52
C LYS A 88 12.14 21.85 6.34
N LEU A 89 12.01 21.33 5.12
CA LEU A 89 12.36 19.96 4.86
C LEU A 89 13.88 19.81 4.82
N SER A 90 14.42 18.95 5.65
CA SER A 90 15.84 18.63 5.70
C SER A 90 16.07 17.13 5.51
N VAL A 91 17.20 16.78 4.98
CA VAL A 91 17.65 15.39 4.85
C VAL A 91 18.27 14.93 6.17
#